data_26d8920c46539f30f90ad6f50c4e0c36
#
_entry.id   26d8920c46539f30f90ad6f50c4e0c36
#
_cell.length_a   1.000
_cell.length_b   1.000
_cell.length_c   1.000
_cell.angle_alpha   90.00
_cell.angle_beta   90.00
_cell.angle_gamma   90.00
#
_symmetry.space_group_name_H-M   'P 1'
#
loop_
_entity.id
_entity.type
_entity.pdbx_description
1 polymer ?
#
loop_
_entity_poly.entity_id
_entity_poly.type
_entity_poly.pdbx_seq_one_letter_code
_entity_poly.pdbx_strand_id
1 'polypeptide(L)'
;MRYCDELQIMIPDDWNVCRLSEFVSKNNTGDWGADNPSENSIEVGCIRGADIIKLNNLPNRYIKSSNRAKLLSEWDVVIEVSGGSPVQATGRSAFISPGVIERNGGKITCSNFCHAFSFKDYKESAYFFYIWRMFYDNDIMFNYEGKTSGIKNFMTETFLANRWVKAPKELVYKFFDTIKGIYAKIDANITENNDLIKQRDELLPLLMNGQVSLNSDLSPLLLYYRVPNKSENNERKHHSGNSCGHAA
;
A
#
# COMPACT_ATOMS: atom_id res chain seq x y z
N MET A 1 5.23 5.44 -33.95
CA MET A 1 5.44 4.11 -33.29
C MET A 1 6.49 3.34 -34.07
N ARG A 2 7.51 2.80 -33.41
CA ARG A 2 8.53 1.93 -33.96
C ARG A 2 8.53 0.56 -33.27
N TYR A 3 8.92 -0.47 -34.02
CA TYR A 3 9.13 -1.78 -33.40
C TYR A 3 10.46 -1.80 -32.63
N CYS A 4 10.40 -2.36 -31.44
CA CYS A 4 11.58 -2.57 -30.61
C CYS A 4 11.95 -4.05 -30.63
N ASP A 5 13.00 -4.41 -31.37
CA ASP A 5 13.42 -5.81 -31.51
C ASP A 5 13.81 -6.45 -30.16
N GLU A 6 14.34 -5.63 -29.26
CA GLU A 6 14.80 -6.10 -27.96
C GLU A 6 13.66 -6.51 -27.02
N LEU A 7 12.57 -5.76 -27.04
CA LEU A 7 11.39 -6.02 -26.20
C LEU A 7 10.28 -6.76 -26.95
N GLN A 8 10.43 -6.94 -28.27
CA GLN A 8 9.44 -7.57 -29.15
C GLN A 8 8.06 -6.87 -29.10
N ILE A 9 8.04 -5.54 -28.92
CA ILE A 9 6.83 -4.73 -28.82
C ILE A 9 6.94 -3.45 -29.65
N MET A 10 5.80 -2.84 -29.98
CA MET A 10 5.73 -1.50 -30.54
C MET A 10 5.86 -0.46 -29.45
N ILE A 11 6.78 0.50 -29.63
CA ILE A 11 6.97 1.61 -28.69
C ILE A 11 6.84 2.95 -29.45
N PRO A 12 6.51 4.07 -28.78
CA PRO A 12 6.58 5.40 -29.39
C PRO A 12 7.99 5.70 -29.92
N ASP A 13 8.07 6.50 -30.97
CA ASP A 13 9.35 6.79 -31.67
C ASP A 13 10.37 7.51 -30.78
N ASP A 14 9.87 8.34 -29.87
CA ASP A 14 10.66 9.14 -28.92
C ASP A 14 10.97 8.43 -27.59
N TRP A 15 10.49 7.19 -27.42
CA TRP A 15 10.79 6.41 -26.22
C TRP A 15 12.08 5.60 -26.38
N ASN A 16 12.82 5.49 -25.27
CA ASN A 16 14.05 4.72 -25.21
C ASN A 16 13.87 3.41 -24.44
N VAL A 17 14.86 2.54 -24.53
CA VAL A 17 14.95 1.31 -23.74
C VAL A 17 16.13 1.41 -22.80
N CYS A 18 15.93 1.14 -21.52
CA CYS A 18 16.98 1.13 -20.52
C CYS A 18 16.79 -0.05 -19.56
N ARG A 19 17.80 -0.36 -18.77
CA ARG A 19 17.67 -1.32 -17.67
C ARG A 19 16.91 -0.70 -16.51
N LEU A 20 16.11 -1.51 -15.81
CA LEU A 20 15.40 -1.04 -14.60
C LEU A 20 16.37 -0.54 -13.53
N SER A 21 17.57 -1.13 -13.44
CA SER A 21 18.62 -0.69 -12.52
C SER A 21 19.11 0.74 -12.79
N GLU A 22 18.92 1.30 -13.99
CA GLU A 22 19.36 2.65 -14.31
C GLU A 22 18.55 3.74 -13.58
N PHE A 23 17.32 3.45 -13.18
CA PHE A 23 16.49 4.35 -12.36
C PHE A 23 17.00 4.43 -10.92
N VAL A 24 17.47 3.30 -10.37
CA VAL A 24 17.80 3.15 -8.95
C VAL A 24 19.19 3.72 -8.65
N SER A 25 19.28 4.56 -7.62
CA SER A 25 20.57 5.07 -7.11
C SER A 25 21.07 4.25 -5.92
N LYS A 26 20.14 3.73 -5.09
CA LYS A 26 20.44 2.92 -3.92
C LYS A 26 19.43 1.78 -3.82
N ASN A 27 19.93 0.61 -3.47
CA ASN A 27 19.16 -0.57 -3.09
C ASN A 27 19.58 -0.92 -1.66
N ASN A 28 18.84 -0.41 -0.67
CA ASN A 28 19.15 -0.59 0.73
C ASN A 28 18.33 -1.75 1.31
N THR A 29 19.01 -2.68 1.98
CA THR A 29 18.35 -3.66 2.84
C THR A 29 17.78 -2.98 4.07
N GLY A 30 16.59 -3.41 4.50
CA GLY A 30 15.97 -2.87 5.70
C GLY A 30 16.69 -3.24 7.00
N ASP A 31 16.12 -2.77 8.12
CA ASP A 31 16.56 -3.08 9.47
C ASP A 31 15.33 -3.20 10.38
N TRP A 32 15.09 -4.40 10.91
CA TRP A 32 13.97 -4.62 11.82
C TRP A 32 14.15 -3.88 13.16
N GLY A 33 15.38 -3.61 13.57
CA GLY A 33 15.68 -2.96 14.83
C GLY A 33 15.34 -3.81 16.07
N ALA A 34 15.31 -3.17 17.24
CA ALA A 34 14.98 -3.76 18.53
C ALA A 34 13.59 -3.30 19.00
N ASP A 35 13.00 -4.03 19.99
CA ASP A 35 11.73 -3.65 20.62
C ASP A 35 11.91 -2.52 21.65
N ASN A 36 13.08 -2.41 22.25
CA ASN A 36 13.37 -1.44 23.30
C ASN A 36 14.47 -0.47 22.86
N PRO A 37 14.42 0.79 23.34
CA PRO A 37 15.45 1.78 23.07
C PRO A 37 16.79 1.38 23.71
N SER A 38 17.87 1.81 23.08
CA SER A 38 19.23 1.76 23.63
C SER A 38 19.87 3.14 23.55
N GLU A 39 21.00 3.36 24.24
CA GLU A 39 21.66 4.65 24.33
C GLU A 39 21.94 5.32 22.96
N ASN A 40 22.22 4.52 21.92
CA ASN A 40 22.50 4.99 20.57
C ASN A 40 21.48 4.46 19.56
N SER A 41 20.19 4.55 19.87
CA SER A 41 19.11 4.12 19.00
C SER A 41 18.27 5.29 18.48
N ILE A 42 17.64 5.06 17.34
CA ILE A 42 16.68 5.97 16.69
C ILE A 42 15.34 5.25 16.68
N GLU A 43 14.31 5.88 17.19
CA GLU A 43 12.92 5.41 17.07
C GLU A 43 12.43 5.60 15.64
N VAL A 44 11.79 4.56 15.09
CA VAL A 44 11.32 4.53 13.69
C VAL A 44 10.05 3.71 13.56
N GLY A 45 9.18 4.09 12.64
CA GLY A 45 8.15 3.18 12.11
C GLY A 45 8.79 2.18 11.17
N CYS A 46 8.53 0.88 11.33
CA CYS A 46 9.15 -0.16 10.50
C CYS A 46 8.14 -0.86 9.59
N ILE A 47 8.32 -0.76 8.27
CA ILE A 47 7.48 -1.40 7.26
C ILE A 47 7.84 -2.88 7.15
N ARG A 48 6.85 -3.76 7.41
CA ARG A 48 6.96 -5.20 7.14
C ARG A 48 6.29 -5.54 5.81
N GLY A 49 6.51 -6.73 5.29
CA GLY A 49 5.78 -7.24 4.13
C GLY A 49 4.24 -7.14 4.27
N ALA A 50 3.71 -7.34 5.48
CA ALA A 50 2.27 -7.21 5.77
C ALA A 50 1.76 -5.76 5.69
N ASP A 51 2.62 -4.77 5.89
CA ASP A 51 2.26 -3.35 5.98
C ASP A 51 2.30 -2.65 4.61
N ILE A 52 2.89 -3.27 3.59
CA ILE A 52 3.08 -2.71 2.24
C ILE A 52 1.79 -2.17 1.62
N ILE A 53 0.65 -2.80 1.88
CA ILE A 53 -0.63 -2.40 1.30
C ILE A 53 -1.21 -1.16 2.00
N LYS A 54 -1.01 -1.02 3.31
CA LYS A 54 -1.72 0.01 4.11
C LYS A 54 -0.84 1.17 4.53
N LEU A 55 0.45 0.94 4.82
CA LEU A 55 1.42 1.94 5.29
C LEU A 55 0.89 2.86 6.41
N ASN A 56 0.12 2.30 7.32
CA ASN A 56 -0.52 3.02 8.41
C ASN A 56 -0.35 2.25 9.71
N ASN A 57 -0.14 2.94 10.83
CA ASN A 57 0.09 2.34 12.14
C ASN A 57 1.25 1.33 12.13
N LEU A 58 2.38 1.75 11.57
CA LEU A 58 3.58 0.91 11.52
C LEU A 58 4.07 0.61 12.94
N PRO A 59 4.60 -0.60 13.19
CA PRO A 59 5.18 -0.92 14.49
C PRO A 59 6.39 -0.02 14.79
N ASN A 60 6.44 0.52 16.00
CA ASN A 60 7.59 1.27 16.48
C ASN A 60 8.75 0.32 16.75
N ARG A 61 9.92 0.67 16.26
CA ARG A 61 11.18 -0.08 16.42
C ARG A 61 12.31 0.88 16.73
N TYR A 62 13.42 0.34 17.18
CA TYR A 62 14.63 1.10 17.50
C TYR A 62 15.80 0.58 16.68
N ILE A 63 16.27 1.36 15.70
CA ILE A 63 17.45 1.02 14.92
C ILE A 63 18.69 1.70 15.50
N LYS A 64 19.88 1.13 15.31
CA LYS A 64 21.13 1.76 15.73
C LYS A 64 21.35 3.08 14.96
N SER A 65 21.88 4.10 15.62
CA SER A 65 22.20 5.39 14.98
C SER A 65 23.18 5.26 13.81
N SER A 66 24.05 4.24 13.82
CA SER A 66 24.92 3.88 12.70
C SER A 66 24.15 3.45 11.43
N ASN A 67 22.91 2.98 11.58
CA ASN A 67 22.04 2.54 10.50
C ASN A 67 21.13 3.65 9.97
N ARG A 68 21.42 4.92 10.28
CA ARG A 68 20.65 6.07 9.80
C ARG A 68 20.50 6.11 8.27
N ALA A 69 21.44 5.54 7.54
CA ALA A 69 21.37 5.43 6.08
C ALA A 69 20.23 4.51 5.59
N LYS A 70 19.60 3.73 6.47
CA LYS A 70 18.45 2.88 6.20
C LYS A 70 17.09 3.56 6.43
N LEU A 71 17.10 4.83 6.86
CA LEU A 71 15.88 5.63 6.89
C LEU A 71 15.40 5.87 5.47
N LEU A 72 14.09 5.75 5.28
CA LEU A 72 13.44 6.01 4.00
C LEU A 72 13.27 7.51 3.78
N SER A 73 13.33 7.89 2.54
CA SER A 73 13.04 9.24 2.07
C SER A 73 11.70 9.28 1.35
N GLU A 74 11.15 10.48 1.20
CA GLU A 74 10.00 10.68 0.35
C GLU A 74 10.27 10.15 -1.07
N TRP A 75 9.26 9.51 -1.64
CA TRP A 75 9.28 8.94 -2.99
C TRP A 75 10.21 7.73 -3.18
N ASP A 76 10.75 7.18 -2.11
CA ASP A 76 11.37 5.85 -2.15
C ASP A 76 10.29 4.78 -2.48
N VAL A 77 10.75 3.66 -3.01
CA VAL A 77 9.91 2.48 -3.27
C VAL A 77 10.40 1.34 -2.41
N VAL A 78 9.53 0.83 -1.55
CA VAL A 78 9.83 -0.35 -0.72
C VAL A 78 9.31 -1.60 -1.41
N ILE A 79 10.14 -2.62 -1.49
CA ILE A 79 9.85 -3.90 -2.13
C ILE A 79 9.96 -5.03 -1.10
N GLU A 80 8.97 -5.91 -1.04
CA GLU A 80 9.07 -7.14 -0.28
C GLU A 80 9.98 -8.13 -1.03
N VAL A 81 11.09 -8.49 -0.42
CA VAL A 81 12.05 -9.42 -1.03
C VAL A 81 11.98 -10.83 -0.46
N SER A 82 11.28 -11.02 0.66
CA SER A 82 11.12 -12.36 1.26
C SER A 82 9.70 -12.54 1.77
N GLY A 83 9.08 -13.64 1.43
CA GLY A 83 7.73 -13.98 1.82
C GLY A 83 7.48 -15.48 1.85
N GLY A 84 6.47 -15.91 2.62
CA GLY A 84 6.13 -17.33 2.78
C GLY A 84 4.84 -17.79 2.09
N SER A 85 4.11 -16.90 1.42
CA SER A 85 2.84 -17.26 0.79
C SER A 85 3.06 -18.17 -0.43
N PRO A 86 2.40 -19.32 -0.53
CA PRO A 86 2.49 -20.19 -1.72
C PRO A 86 1.73 -19.61 -2.92
N VAL A 87 0.72 -18.78 -2.69
CA VAL A 87 -0.21 -18.27 -3.73
C VAL A 87 0.02 -16.82 -4.11
N GLN A 88 0.93 -16.13 -3.42
CA GLN A 88 1.24 -14.73 -3.67
C GLN A 88 2.73 -14.60 -4.01
N ALA A 89 3.03 -13.90 -5.10
CA ALA A 89 4.41 -13.61 -5.45
C ALA A 89 5.07 -12.69 -4.41
N THR A 90 6.38 -12.85 -4.22
CA THR A 90 7.23 -11.81 -3.62
C THR A 90 7.37 -10.65 -4.60
N GLY A 91 7.88 -9.51 -4.14
CA GLY A 91 8.01 -8.33 -4.99
C GLY A 91 6.83 -7.35 -4.86
N ARG A 92 5.95 -7.51 -3.86
CA ARG A 92 4.97 -6.46 -3.54
C ARG A 92 5.68 -5.16 -3.26
N SER A 93 5.10 -4.06 -3.72
CA SER A 93 5.73 -2.76 -3.62
C SER A 93 4.86 -1.72 -2.92
N ALA A 94 5.51 -0.78 -2.25
CA ALA A 94 4.90 0.38 -1.62
C ALA A 94 5.62 1.65 -2.05
N PHE A 95 4.84 2.72 -2.30
CA PHE A 95 5.34 4.03 -2.66
C PHE A 95 5.31 4.94 -1.43
N ILE A 96 6.43 5.54 -1.07
CA ILE A 96 6.58 6.30 0.16
C ILE A 96 6.27 7.77 -0.08
N SER A 97 5.02 8.15 0.14
CA SER A 97 4.60 9.55 0.11
C SER A 97 5.03 10.31 1.38
N PRO A 98 5.07 11.65 1.34
CA PRO A 98 5.35 12.45 2.55
C PRO A 98 4.44 12.12 3.72
N GLY A 99 3.14 11.95 3.48
CA GLY A 99 2.19 11.64 4.53
C GLY A 99 2.39 10.25 5.17
N VAL A 100 2.99 9.28 4.45
CA VAL A 100 3.41 8.01 5.07
C VAL A 100 4.45 8.26 6.16
N ILE A 101 5.43 9.11 5.88
CA ILE A 101 6.50 9.44 6.82
C ILE A 101 5.92 10.21 8.02
N GLU A 102 5.12 11.24 7.75
CA GLU A 102 4.54 12.12 8.79
C GLU A 102 3.68 11.34 9.78
N ARG A 103 2.69 10.55 9.30
CA ARG A 103 1.77 9.83 10.18
C ARG A 103 2.40 8.66 10.95
N ASN A 104 3.61 8.25 10.58
CA ASN A 104 4.36 7.21 11.27
C ASN A 104 5.59 7.76 12.05
N GLY A 105 5.51 9.00 12.56
CA GLY A 105 6.48 9.57 13.49
C GLY A 105 7.66 10.30 12.82
N GLY A 106 7.60 10.59 11.53
CA GLY A 106 8.61 11.38 10.80
C GLY A 106 9.90 10.62 10.46
N LYS A 107 10.07 9.40 10.95
CA LYS A 107 11.21 8.52 10.64
C LYS A 107 10.71 7.10 10.43
N ILE A 108 10.92 6.59 9.24
CA ILE A 108 10.53 5.23 8.89
C ILE A 108 11.68 4.45 8.26
N THR A 109 11.64 3.15 8.42
CA THR A 109 12.52 2.18 7.76
C THR A 109 11.70 1.00 7.26
N CYS A 110 12.33 0.01 6.64
CA CYS A 110 11.68 -1.27 6.35
C CYS A 110 12.41 -2.41 7.06
N SER A 111 11.75 -3.55 7.20
CA SER A 111 12.33 -4.76 7.78
C SER A 111 13.37 -5.38 6.85
N ASN A 112 14.16 -6.32 7.36
CA ASN A 112 15.14 -7.08 6.55
C ASN A 112 14.49 -7.97 5.48
N PHE A 113 13.17 -8.17 5.52
CA PHE A 113 12.41 -8.85 4.46
C PHE A 113 11.98 -7.90 3.33
N CYS A 114 12.38 -6.65 3.42
CA CYS A 114 12.11 -5.61 2.43
C CYS A 114 13.40 -4.89 2.02
N HIS A 115 13.42 -4.40 0.80
CA HIS A 115 14.44 -3.49 0.27
C HIS A 115 13.82 -2.15 -0.03
N ALA A 116 14.61 -1.09 0.11
CA ALA A 116 14.23 0.27 -0.23
C ALA A 116 15.04 0.76 -1.44
N PHE A 117 14.36 1.17 -2.48
CA PHE A 117 14.95 1.79 -3.66
C PHE A 117 14.82 3.31 -3.57
N SER A 118 15.96 4.00 -3.61
CA SER A 118 16.01 5.43 -3.85
C SER A 118 16.42 5.69 -5.30
N PHE A 119 16.05 6.84 -5.85
CA PHE A 119 16.19 7.14 -7.26
C PHE A 119 17.24 8.22 -7.51
N LYS A 120 17.88 8.19 -8.68
CA LYS A 120 18.80 9.26 -9.13
C LYS A 120 18.05 10.57 -9.32
N ASP A 121 16.86 10.47 -9.87
CA ASP A 121 15.90 11.55 -10.00
C ASP A 121 14.58 11.08 -9.34
N TYR A 122 14.24 11.66 -8.21
CA TYR A 122 13.05 11.24 -7.45
C TYR A 122 11.75 11.35 -8.27
N LYS A 123 11.69 12.19 -9.29
CA LYS A 123 10.53 12.29 -10.18
C LYS A 123 10.36 11.07 -11.10
N GLU A 124 11.39 10.26 -11.28
CA GLU A 124 11.29 8.98 -12.00
C GLU A 124 10.70 7.85 -11.12
N SER A 125 10.62 8.05 -9.81
CA SER A 125 10.17 7.03 -8.86
C SER A 125 8.75 6.53 -9.11
N ALA A 126 7.81 7.44 -9.42
CA ALA A 126 6.43 7.05 -9.72
C ALA A 126 6.37 6.21 -11.01
N TYR A 127 7.10 6.59 -12.05
CA TYR A 127 7.16 5.83 -13.30
C TYR A 127 7.71 4.42 -13.05
N PHE A 128 8.83 4.30 -12.33
CA PHE A 128 9.39 3.01 -11.92
C PHE A 128 8.41 2.19 -11.09
N PHE A 129 7.78 2.79 -10.09
CA PHE A 129 6.82 2.11 -9.22
C PHE A 129 5.64 1.50 -9.99
N TYR A 130 5.08 2.24 -10.96
CA TYR A 130 3.97 1.73 -11.75
C TYR A 130 4.39 0.69 -12.78
N ILE A 131 5.60 0.77 -13.34
CA ILE A 131 6.19 -0.32 -14.13
C ILE A 131 6.35 -1.57 -13.26
N TRP A 132 6.91 -1.43 -12.06
CA TRP A 132 7.05 -2.54 -11.11
C TRP A 132 5.72 -3.19 -10.80
N ARG A 133 4.70 -2.39 -10.49
CA ARG A 133 3.34 -2.88 -10.23
C ARG A 133 2.74 -3.58 -11.44
N MET A 134 2.91 -3.05 -12.63
CA MET A 134 2.46 -3.70 -13.84
C MET A 134 3.05 -5.12 -13.98
N PHE A 135 4.33 -5.31 -13.72
CA PHE A 135 4.95 -6.64 -13.72
C PHE A 135 4.39 -7.54 -12.61
N TYR A 136 4.16 -6.96 -11.43
CA TYR A 136 3.58 -7.69 -10.30
C TYR A 136 2.15 -8.15 -10.60
N ASP A 137 1.30 -7.24 -11.09
CA ASP A 137 -0.11 -7.49 -11.38
C ASP A 137 -0.32 -8.45 -12.58
N ASN A 138 0.72 -8.69 -13.39
CA ASN A 138 0.74 -9.68 -14.48
C ASN A 138 1.50 -10.97 -14.11
N ASP A 139 1.68 -11.26 -12.84
CA ASP A 139 2.30 -12.49 -12.30
C ASP A 139 3.75 -12.75 -12.75
N ILE A 140 4.41 -11.77 -13.37
CA ILE A 140 5.79 -11.92 -13.90
C ILE A 140 6.79 -12.14 -12.77
N MET A 141 6.50 -11.62 -11.55
CA MET A 141 7.38 -11.72 -10.39
C MET A 141 7.63 -13.16 -9.94
N PHE A 142 6.69 -14.09 -10.19
CA PHE A 142 6.90 -15.52 -9.89
C PHE A 142 8.12 -16.13 -10.58
N ASN A 143 8.49 -15.60 -11.75
CA ASN A 143 9.66 -16.07 -12.50
C ASN A 143 11.00 -15.68 -11.86
N TYR A 144 10.95 -14.76 -10.89
CA TYR A 144 12.12 -14.20 -10.20
C TYR A 144 12.19 -14.63 -8.73
N GLU A 145 11.49 -15.69 -8.36
CA GLU A 145 11.52 -16.26 -7.01
C GLU A 145 12.55 -17.37 -6.88
N GLY A 146 13.50 -17.21 -5.97
CA GLY A 146 14.36 -18.27 -5.49
C GLY A 146 13.70 -19.02 -4.34
N LYS A 147 13.69 -20.35 -4.36
CA LYS A 147 13.17 -21.19 -3.26
C LYS A 147 14.32 -21.67 -2.39
N THR A 148 14.33 -21.24 -1.13
CA THR A 148 15.19 -21.82 -0.09
C THR A 148 14.35 -22.15 1.13
N SER A 149 14.28 -23.42 1.52
CA SER A 149 13.70 -23.92 2.79
C SER A 149 12.36 -23.27 3.22
N GLY A 150 11.38 -23.20 2.31
CA GLY A 150 10.03 -22.72 2.64
C GLY A 150 9.83 -21.20 2.60
N ILE A 151 10.89 -20.41 2.53
CA ILE A 151 10.84 -18.96 2.32
C ILE A 151 11.21 -18.68 0.87
N LYS A 152 10.37 -17.91 0.18
CA LYS A 152 10.65 -17.41 -1.16
C LYS A 152 11.47 -16.12 -1.03
N ASN A 153 12.50 -16.01 -1.86
CA ASN A 153 13.32 -14.81 -1.96
C ASN A 153 13.25 -14.26 -3.38
N PHE A 154 12.96 -12.98 -3.51
CA PHE A 154 12.92 -12.30 -4.79
C PHE A 154 14.34 -12.01 -5.29
N MET A 155 14.63 -12.40 -6.52
CA MET A 155 15.92 -12.17 -7.17
C MET A 155 16.01 -10.74 -7.70
N THR A 156 16.14 -9.79 -6.80
CA THR A 156 16.08 -8.34 -7.07
C THR A 156 17.05 -7.90 -8.17
N GLU A 157 18.33 -8.32 -8.07
CA GLU A 157 19.36 -7.89 -9.03
C GLU A 157 19.10 -8.46 -10.43
N THR A 158 18.64 -9.73 -10.50
CA THR A 158 18.25 -10.37 -11.76
C THR A 158 17.07 -9.63 -12.40
N PHE A 159 16.08 -9.25 -11.59
CA PHE A 159 14.93 -8.51 -12.08
C PHE A 159 15.30 -7.11 -12.54
N LEU A 160 16.11 -6.38 -11.79
CA LEU A 160 16.58 -5.04 -12.15
C LEU A 160 17.49 -5.01 -13.41
N ALA A 161 18.08 -6.13 -13.77
CA ALA A 161 18.86 -6.25 -15.01
C ALA A 161 17.99 -6.27 -16.27
N ASN A 162 16.68 -6.57 -16.14
CA ASN A 162 15.75 -6.53 -17.27
C ASN A 162 15.64 -5.12 -17.85
N ARG A 163 15.38 -5.09 -19.16
CA ARG A 163 15.17 -3.85 -19.90
C ARG A 163 13.69 -3.57 -20.06
N TRP A 164 13.38 -2.29 -20.06
CA TRP A 164 12.03 -1.82 -20.27
C TRP A 164 12.05 -0.45 -20.96
N VAL A 165 10.88 -0.04 -21.43
CA VAL A 165 10.72 1.27 -22.07
C VAL A 165 10.91 2.39 -21.06
N LYS A 166 11.54 3.47 -21.48
CA LYS A 166 11.67 4.72 -20.74
C LYS A 166 11.06 5.85 -21.55
N ALA A 167 9.99 6.43 -21.04
CA ALA A 167 9.33 7.58 -21.64
C ALA A 167 10.24 8.82 -21.58
N PRO A 168 10.01 9.82 -22.45
CA PRO A 168 10.68 11.12 -22.38
C PRO A 168 10.52 11.76 -21.01
N LYS A 169 11.57 12.43 -20.55
CA LYS A 169 11.66 13.01 -19.20
C LYS A 169 10.50 13.94 -18.88
N GLU A 170 10.06 14.74 -19.82
CA GLU A 170 8.94 15.66 -19.65
C GLU A 170 7.62 14.93 -19.35
N LEU A 171 7.37 13.79 -20.01
CA LEU A 171 6.18 12.98 -19.78
C LEU A 171 6.25 12.30 -18.41
N VAL A 172 7.42 11.76 -18.04
CA VAL A 172 7.66 11.17 -16.72
C VAL A 172 7.40 12.17 -15.61
N TYR A 173 7.83 13.42 -15.78
CA TYR A 173 7.63 14.49 -14.80
C TYR A 173 6.16 14.89 -14.67
N LYS A 174 5.44 15.04 -15.78
CA LYS A 174 3.99 15.31 -15.75
C LYS A 174 3.24 14.18 -15.04
N PHE A 175 3.65 12.93 -15.32
CA PHE A 175 3.09 11.76 -14.64
C PHE A 175 3.37 11.82 -13.13
N PHE A 176 4.61 12.11 -12.71
CA PHE A 176 4.95 12.26 -11.30
C PHE A 176 4.12 13.34 -10.62
N ASP A 177 3.96 14.52 -11.23
CA ASP A 177 3.18 15.63 -10.64
C ASP A 177 1.70 15.24 -10.46
N THR A 178 1.14 14.48 -11.40
CA THR A 178 -0.21 13.93 -11.28
C THR A 178 -0.30 12.93 -10.12
N ILE A 179 0.62 11.99 -10.04
CA ILE A 179 0.68 10.97 -8.99
C ILE A 179 0.88 11.62 -7.61
N LYS A 180 1.78 12.61 -7.51
CA LYS A 180 1.99 13.39 -6.29
C LYS A 180 0.69 14.00 -5.79
N GLY A 181 -0.12 14.60 -6.67
CA GLY A 181 -1.42 15.17 -6.32
C GLY A 181 -2.43 14.12 -5.82
N ILE A 182 -2.42 12.93 -6.40
CA ILE A 182 -3.27 11.81 -5.97
C ILE A 182 -2.84 11.32 -4.58
N TYR A 183 -1.53 11.11 -4.36
CA TYR A 183 -1.04 10.68 -3.05
C TYR A 183 -1.28 11.72 -1.96
N ALA A 184 -1.18 13.01 -2.25
CA ALA A 184 -1.53 14.05 -1.29
C ALA A 184 -2.99 13.94 -0.82
N LYS A 185 -3.94 13.62 -1.71
CA LYS A 185 -5.34 13.37 -1.34
C LYS A 185 -5.51 12.07 -0.56
N ILE A 186 -4.82 11.01 -0.94
CA ILE A 186 -4.84 9.72 -0.21
C ILE A 186 -4.32 9.95 1.22
N ASP A 187 -3.21 10.64 1.38
CA ASP A 187 -2.61 10.92 2.69
C ASP A 187 -3.55 11.76 3.56
N ALA A 188 -4.16 12.80 3.01
CA ALA A 188 -5.15 13.61 3.72
C ALA A 188 -6.36 12.77 4.19
N ASN A 189 -6.91 11.93 3.31
CA ASN A 189 -8.04 11.06 3.63
C ASN A 189 -7.67 10.02 4.72
N ILE A 190 -6.45 9.46 4.69
CA ILE A 190 -5.98 8.52 5.72
C ILE A 190 -5.86 9.22 7.07
N THR A 191 -5.32 10.44 7.10
CA THR A 191 -5.21 11.24 8.32
C THR A 191 -6.58 11.55 8.89
N GLU A 192 -7.52 12.05 8.08
CA GLU A 192 -8.90 12.30 8.49
C GLU A 192 -9.60 11.05 9.01
N ASN A 193 -9.45 9.91 8.33
CA ASN A 193 -9.99 8.63 8.80
C ASN A 193 -9.43 8.22 10.16
N ASN A 194 -8.14 8.41 10.40
CA ASN A 194 -7.53 8.11 11.70
C ASN A 194 -8.10 9.02 12.80
N ASP A 195 -8.31 10.31 12.53
CA ASP A 195 -8.90 11.27 13.46
C ASP A 195 -10.36 10.92 13.77
N LEU A 196 -11.14 10.56 12.75
CA LEU A 196 -12.54 10.13 12.92
C LEU A 196 -12.64 8.83 13.73
N ILE A 197 -11.75 7.87 13.50
CA ILE A 197 -11.67 6.63 14.30
C ILE A 197 -11.37 6.97 15.76
N LYS A 198 -10.41 7.85 16.02
CA LYS A 198 -10.07 8.30 17.36
C LYS A 198 -11.25 8.98 18.05
N GLN A 199 -11.93 9.91 17.38
CA GLN A 199 -13.11 10.59 17.90
C GLN A 199 -14.25 9.59 18.21
N ARG A 200 -14.50 8.63 17.32
CA ARG A 200 -15.48 7.56 17.56
C ARG A 200 -15.16 6.77 18.82
N ASP A 201 -13.90 6.35 18.95
CA ASP A 201 -13.48 5.51 20.08
C ASP A 201 -13.48 6.28 21.41
N GLU A 202 -13.31 7.59 21.41
CA GLU A 202 -13.44 8.47 22.56
C GLU A 202 -14.92 8.71 22.92
N LEU A 203 -15.81 8.92 21.94
CA LEU A 203 -17.22 9.26 22.17
C LEU A 203 -18.10 8.06 22.47
N LEU A 204 -17.81 6.90 21.86
CA LEU A 204 -18.67 5.72 21.99
C LEU A 204 -18.85 5.27 23.46
N PRO A 205 -17.83 5.17 24.30
CA PRO A 205 -18.00 4.86 25.73
C PRO A 205 -18.83 5.90 26.49
N LEU A 206 -18.72 7.18 26.16
CA LEU A 206 -19.46 8.27 26.80
C LEU A 206 -20.94 8.20 26.47
N LEU A 207 -21.28 7.86 25.21
CA LEU A 207 -22.66 7.64 24.77
C LEU A 207 -23.27 6.40 25.45
N MET A 208 -22.52 5.30 25.52
CA MET A 208 -22.99 4.06 26.15
C MET A 208 -23.22 4.23 27.66
N ASN A 209 -22.46 5.08 28.33
CA ASN A 209 -22.59 5.38 29.75
C ASN A 209 -23.60 6.51 30.06
N GLY A 210 -24.28 7.05 29.05
CA GLY A 210 -25.24 8.15 29.21
C GLY A 210 -24.62 9.48 29.67
N GLN A 211 -23.30 9.64 29.51
CA GLN A 211 -22.56 10.84 29.89
C GLN A 211 -22.65 11.95 28.83
N VAL A 212 -23.06 11.60 27.59
CA VAL A 212 -23.31 12.52 26.48
C VAL A 212 -24.61 12.13 25.83
N SER A 213 -25.45 13.10 25.51
CA SER A 213 -26.65 12.92 24.68
C SER A 213 -26.44 13.56 23.30
N LEU A 214 -26.97 12.93 22.27
CA LEU A 214 -27.02 13.56 20.95
C LEU A 214 -28.10 14.65 20.99
N ASN A 215 -27.78 15.88 20.65
CA ASN A 215 -28.77 16.95 20.51
C ASN A 215 -29.77 16.56 19.42
N SER A 216 -31.06 16.56 19.75
CA SER A 216 -32.16 16.22 18.84
C SER A 216 -32.28 17.18 17.62
N ASP A 217 -31.56 18.30 17.64
CA ASP A 217 -31.60 19.31 16.58
C ASP A 217 -30.70 19.00 15.36
N LEU A 218 -29.95 17.90 15.39
CA LEU A 218 -29.14 17.43 14.24
C LEU A 218 -29.90 16.44 13.33
N SER A 219 -31.22 16.41 13.42
CA SER A 219 -32.08 15.50 12.69
C SER A 219 -32.67 16.14 11.44
N PRO A 220 -32.04 16.15 10.28
CA PRO A 220 -32.64 15.44 9.14
C PRO A 220 -31.69 14.58 8.30
N LEU A 221 -30.39 14.59 8.55
CA LEU A 221 -29.45 13.84 7.70
C LEU A 221 -29.21 12.38 8.10
N LEU A 222 -29.57 11.98 9.33
CA LEU A 222 -29.40 10.61 9.83
C LEU A 222 -30.58 9.68 9.54
N LEU A 223 -31.71 10.20 9.03
CA LEU A 223 -32.88 9.39 8.69
C LEU A 223 -32.74 8.58 7.38
N TYR A 224 -31.70 8.81 6.60
CA TYR A 224 -31.47 8.08 5.35
C TYR A 224 -30.73 6.74 5.50
N TYR A 225 -30.18 6.45 6.68
CA TYR A 225 -29.54 5.16 6.96
C TYR A 225 -30.33 4.31 7.97
N ARG A 226 -31.62 4.10 7.69
CA ARG A 226 -32.38 3.09 8.40
C ARG A 226 -32.01 1.73 7.83
N VAL A 227 -31.13 1.00 8.51
CA VAL A 227 -30.91 -0.44 8.23
C VAL A 227 -32.27 -1.15 8.37
N PRO A 228 -32.76 -1.86 7.36
CA PRO A 228 -34.04 -2.58 7.49
C PRO A 228 -33.93 -3.64 8.59
N ASN A 229 -34.79 -3.52 9.56
CA ASN A 229 -34.86 -4.46 10.67
C ASN A 229 -35.29 -5.84 10.14
N LYS A 230 -34.46 -6.86 10.35
CA LYS A 230 -34.70 -8.25 9.90
C LYS A 230 -35.93 -8.94 10.52
N SER A 231 -36.74 -8.24 11.33
CA SER A 231 -37.89 -8.84 12.05
C SER A 231 -39.25 -8.77 11.31
N GLU A 232 -39.35 -8.06 10.17
CA GLU A 232 -40.65 -7.92 9.49
C GLU A 232 -40.93 -8.95 8.37
N ASN A 233 -40.06 -9.91 8.13
CA ASN A 233 -40.23 -10.89 7.05
C ASN A 233 -40.82 -12.24 7.50
N ASN A 234 -41.31 -12.37 8.75
CA ASN A 234 -41.85 -13.66 9.22
C ASN A 234 -43.40 -13.72 9.35
N GLU A 235 -44.15 -12.66 9.00
CA GLU A 235 -45.61 -12.69 9.13
C GLU A 235 -46.42 -12.85 7.83
N ARG A 236 -45.77 -13.07 6.68
CA ARG A 236 -46.49 -13.26 5.40
C ARG A 236 -46.45 -14.68 4.82
N LYS A 237 -46.22 -15.72 5.64
CA LYS A 237 -46.23 -17.12 5.18
C LYS A 237 -47.30 -18.02 5.83
N HIS A 238 -48.32 -17.46 6.41
CA HIS A 238 -49.46 -18.28 6.92
C HIS A 238 -50.79 -17.67 6.53
N HIS A 239 -51.14 -17.64 5.25
CA HIS A 239 -52.51 -17.61 4.77
C HIS A 239 -52.55 -17.92 3.26
N SER A 240 -52.53 -19.18 2.92
CA SER A 240 -53.21 -19.74 1.74
C SER A 240 -53.03 -21.26 1.75
N GLY A 241 -53.90 -21.91 2.48
CA GLY A 241 -54.07 -23.34 2.42
C GLY A 241 -55.49 -23.65 2.81
N ASN A 242 -56.31 -23.87 1.83
CA ASN A 242 -57.44 -24.75 1.81
C ASN A 242 -58.54 -24.23 0.89
N SER A 243 -58.66 -24.80 -0.28
CA SER A 243 -59.96 -25.23 -0.75
C SER A 243 -59.76 -26.39 -1.74
N CYS A 244 -60.08 -27.56 -1.27
CA CYS A 244 -60.46 -28.71 -2.07
C CYS A 244 -61.69 -28.40 -2.89
N GLY A 245 -61.75 -28.89 -4.10
CA GLY A 245 -62.94 -28.95 -4.98
C GLY A 245 -62.82 -30.14 -5.91
N HIS A 246 -63.53 -31.19 -5.55
CA HIS A 246 -63.85 -32.35 -6.39
C HIS A 246 -64.61 -31.92 -7.65
N ALA A 247 -64.38 -32.56 -8.76
CA ALA A 247 -65.31 -33.37 -9.55
C ALA A 247 -64.93 -33.52 -11.02
N ALA A 248 -65.09 -34.74 -11.42
CA ALA A 248 -65.26 -35.38 -12.69
C ALA A 248 -64.03 -35.72 -13.51
#